data_bb5f3c2d7c542a81a9788028389c09a6
#
_entry.id   bb5f3c2d7c542a81a9788028389c09a6
#
_cell.length_a   1.000
_cell.length_b   1.000
_cell.length_c   1.000
_cell.angle_alpha   90.00
_cell.angle_beta   90.00
_cell.angle_gamma   90.00
#
_symmetry.space_group_name_H-M   'P 1'
#
loop_
_entity.id
_entity.type
_entity.pdbx_description
1 polymer ?
#
loop_
_entity_poly.entity_id
_entity_poly.type
_entity_poly.pdbx_seq_one_letter_code
_entity_poly.pdbx_strand_id
1 'polypeptide(L)'
;MSEVADFLQGLTYSPSDVANSGHLVLRSSNIQNGVLSFDDCVYVDKSIPESLQVKCADVIMCVRNGSKSLVGKTALIPTDMPMTTWGAFMMIVRSKLNDAYIFHYLNSQMFFSQVFKDTGTATINQITKGILNECRLPLPPVEERKKISTMLSTFDTKIYNAERALVALTETRKALLQQLFI
;
A
#
# COMPACT_ATOMS: atom_id res chain seq x y z
N MET A 1 -3.00 4.91 17.52
CA MET A 1 -2.33 3.90 16.67
C MET A 1 -0.85 3.70 16.95
N SER A 2 -0.13 4.68 17.48
CA SER A 2 1.32 4.58 17.78
C SER A 2 1.72 3.45 18.75
N GLU A 3 0.81 2.95 19.57
CA GLU A 3 1.07 1.81 20.45
C GLU A 3 1.22 0.48 19.70
N VAL A 4 0.56 0.35 18.56
CA VAL A 4 0.45 -0.91 17.81
C VAL A 4 1.12 -0.88 16.43
N ALA A 5 1.64 0.26 16.00
CA ALA A 5 2.36 0.41 14.74
C ALA A 5 3.40 1.53 14.79
N ASP A 6 4.46 1.37 14.01
CA ASP A 6 5.45 2.40 13.72
C ASP A 6 5.18 2.99 12.32
N PHE A 7 5.36 4.32 12.21
CA PHE A 7 5.17 5.06 10.96
C PHE A 7 6.51 5.53 10.43
N LEU A 8 6.96 4.95 9.33
CA LEU A 8 8.28 5.18 8.75
C LEU A 8 8.17 6.00 7.47
N GLN A 9 8.78 7.19 7.49
CA GLN A 9 8.85 8.09 6.33
C GLN A 9 9.79 7.52 5.29
N GLY A 10 9.45 7.67 3.99
CA GLY A 10 10.22 7.14 2.89
C GLY A 10 11.44 7.97 2.49
N LEU A 11 12.21 7.41 1.57
CA LEU A 11 13.45 7.96 1.03
C LEU A 11 13.19 9.21 0.19
N THR A 12 13.95 10.27 0.45
CA THR A 12 14.08 11.38 -0.48
C THR A 12 15.27 11.10 -1.41
N TYR A 13 15.04 11.16 -2.70
CA TYR A 13 16.06 10.99 -3.73
C TYR A 13 15.88 12.04 -4.84
N SER A 14 16.94 12.31 -5.57
CA SER A 14 16.96 13.25 -6.68
C SER A 14 16.89 12.50 -8.03
N PRO A 15 16.53 13.17 -9.13
CA PRO A 15 16.59 12.56 -10.46
C PRO A 15 17.97 11.98 -10.83
N SER A 16 19.06 12.56 -10.28
CA SER A 16 20.42 12.05 -10.47
C SER A 16 20.72 10.73 -9.75
N ASP A 17 19.91 10.35 -8.76
CA ASP A 17 20.05 9.07 -8.05
C ASP A 17 19.36 7.92 -8.82
N VAL A 18 18.53 8.26 -9.82
CA VAL A 18 17.78 7.26 -10.62
C VAL A 18 18.72 6.51 -11.55
N ALA A 19 18.60 5.19 -11.54
CA ALA A 19 19.44 4.28 -12.32
C ALA A 19 18.59 3.14 -12.94
N ASN A 20 19.21 2.38 -13.85
CA ASN A 20 18.56 1.22 -14.48
C ASN A 20 18.53 -0.02 -13.56
N SER A 21 19.29 0.01 -12.46
CA SER A 21 19.37 -1.07 -11.46
C SER A 21 19.73 -0.49 -10.10
N GLY A 22 19.64 -1.28 -9.04
CA GLY A 22 19.92 -0.87 -7.68
C GLY A 22 18.72 -1.12 -6.75
N HIS A 23 18.46 -0.21 -5.82
CA HIS A 23 17.33 -0.33 -4.91
C HIS A 23 16.02 0.08 -5.59
N LEU A 24 15.03 -0.82 -5.60
CA LEU A 24 13.67 -0.50 -6.04
C LEU A 24 13.04 0.51 -5.07
N VAL A 25 12.46 1.58 -5.61
CA VAL A 25 11.74 2.59 -4.82
C VAL A 25 10.23 2.46 -5.08
N LEU A 26 9.51 1.94 -4.10
CA LEU A 26 8.06 1.85 -4.19
C LEU A 26 7.41 3.25 -4.12
N ARG A 27 6.51 3.51 -5.07
CA ARG A 27 5.78 4.76 -5.23
C ARG A 27 4.28 4.49 -5.30
N SER A 28 3.45 5.52 -5.43
CA SER A 28 1.99 5.36 -5.56
C SER A 28 1.57 4.58 -6.82
N SER A 29 2.37 4.60 -7.90
CA SER A 29 2.16 3.78 -9.10
C SER A 29 2.29 2.27 -8.82
N ASN A 30 3.06 1.91 -7.81
CA ASN A 30 3.25 0.51 -7.42
C ASN A 30 2.12 -0.03 -6.51
N ILE A 31 1.08 0.77 -6.22
CA ILE A 31 -0.10 0.31 -5.50
C ILE A 31 -1.28 0.27 -6.46
N GLN A 32 -1.76 -0.92 -6.78
CA GLN A 32 -2.92 -1.15 -7.65
C GLN A 32 -3.88 -2.13 -6.98
N ASN A 33 -5.13 -1.72 -6.79
CA ASN A 33 -6.19 -2.56 -6.19
C ASN A 33 -5.79 -3.21 -4.84
N GLY A 34 -5.05 -2.49 -4.00
CA GLY A 34 -4.62 -2.99 -2.68
C GLY A 34 -3.41 -3.95 -2.71
N VAL A 35 -2.83 -4.21 -3.87
CA VAL A 35 -1.66 -5.08 -4.05
C VAL A 35 -0.50 -4.32 -4.71
N LEU A 36 0.70 -4.88 -4.64
CA LEU A 36 1.86 -4.34 -5.33
C LEU A 36 1.80 -4.65 -6.84
N SER A 37 2.09 -3.63 -7.67
CA SER A 37 2.34 -3.75 -9.11
C SER A 37 3.76 -3.31 -9.40
N PHE A 38 4.41 -3.99 -10.35
CA PHE A 38 5.78 -3.74 -10.78
C PHE A 38 5.87 -3.30 -12.26
N ASP A 39 4.76 -2.81 -12.82
CA ASP A 39 4.69 -2.35 -14.21
C ASP A 39 5.46 -1.05 -14.44
N ASP A 40 5.59 -0.21 -13.39
CA ASP A 40 6.31 1.07 -13.40
C ASP A 40 7.30 1.10 -12.23
N CYS A 41 8.52 0.60 -12.45
CA CYS A 41 9.56 0.53 -11.45
C CYS A 41 10.58 1.66 -11.60
N VAL A 42 10.99 2.24 -10.48
CA VAL A 42 12.12 3.16 -10.38
C VAL A 42 13.17 2.57 -9.46
N TYR A 43 14.40 2.58 -9.92
CA TYR A 43 15.55 2.13 -9.15
C TYR A 43 16.46 3.31 -8.83
N VAL A 44 17.16 3.24 -7.70
CA VAL A 44 18.18 4.22 -7.32
C VAL A 44 19.49 3.51 -7.01
N ASP A 45 20.59 4.09 -7.49
CA ASP A 45 21.95 3.66 -7.15
C ASP A 45 22.44 4.50 -5.97
N LYS A 46 22.00 4.09 -4.78
CA LYS A 46 22.31 4.77 -3.53
C LYS A 46 22.33 3.78 -2.37
N SER A 47 23.23 3.98 -1.44
CA SER A 47 23.20 3.21 -0.19
C SER A 47 21.96 3.53 0.62
N ILE A 48 21.16 2.52 0.92
CA ILE A 48 19.91 2.64 1.68
C ILE A 48 20.11 1.98 3.04
N PRO A 49 19.90 2.74 4.15
CA PRO A 49 19.94 2.17 5.49
C PRO A 49 18.94 1.01 5.64
N GLU A 50 19.29 0.00 6.44
CA GLU A 50 18.41 -1.15 6.70
C GLU A 50 17.03 -0.71 7.26
N SER A 51 17.01 0.37 8.04
CA SER A 51 15.77 0.95 8.58
C SER A 51 14.80 1.45 7.50
N LEU A 52 15.28 1.71 6.29
CA LEU A 52 14.51 2.12 5.11
C LEU A 52 14.35 0.97 4.10
N GLN A 53 14.48 -0.27 4.51
CA GLN A 53 14.12 -1.43 3.72
C GLN A 53 12.76 -1.98 4.16
N VAL A 54 11.93 -2.35 3.19
CA VAL A 54 10.64 -2.97 3.46
C VAL A 54 10.82 -4.35 4.08
N LYS A 55 9.86 -4.75 4.91
CA LYS A 55 9.81 -6.07 5.54
C LYS A 55 8.49 -6.73 5.23
N CYS A 56 8.45 -8.05 5.29
CA CYS A 56 7.22 -8.81 5.21
C CYS A 56 6.19 -8.26 6.23
N ALA A 57 4.92 -8.22 5.83
CA ALA A 57 3.80 -7.68 6.58
C ALA A 57 3.82 -6.15 6.85
N ASP A 58 4.78 -5.39 6.32
CA ASP A 58 4.66 -3.94 6.27
C ASP A 58 3.45 -3.53 5.41
N VAL A 59 2.78 -2.46 5.78
CA VAL A 59 1.77 -1.83 4.93
C VAL A 59 2.36 -0.56 4.33
N ILE A 60 2.50 -0.54 3.01
CA ILE A 60 2.87 0.69 2.31
C ILE A 60 1.62 1.53 2.06
N MET A 61 1.69 2.82 2.35
CA MET A 61 0.61 3.79 2.18
C MET A 61 1.07 4.98 1.36
N CYS A 62 0.27 5.40 0.38
CA CYS A 62 0.45 6.68 -0.29
C CYS A 62 -0.03 7.79 0.64
N VAL A 63 0.90 8.57 1.22
CA VAL A 63 0.54 9.61 2.18
C VAL A 63 0.49 11.00 1.57
N ARG A 64 1.03 11.19 0.36
CA ARG A 64 1.00 12.46 -0.38
C ARG A 64 0.92 12.19 -1.88
N ASN A 65 0.00 12.88 -2.54
CA ASN A 65 -0.13 12.85 -4.00
C ASN A 65 -0.84 14.10 -4.51
N GLY A 66 -0.58 14.49 -5.75
CA GLY A 66 -1.33 15.56 -6.43
C GLY A 66 -2.81 15.21 -6.65
N SER A 67 -3.11 13.92 -6.83
CA SER A 67 -4.49 13.42 -6.89
C SER A 67 -4.96 12.95 -5.51
N LYS A 68 -6.06 13.52 -5.02
CA LYS A 68 -6.67 13.13 -3.73
C LYS A 68 -7.07 11.66 -3.69
N SER A 69 -7.54 11.10 -4.80
CA SER A 69 -7.99 9.71 -4.88
C SER A 69 -6.87 8.68 -4.66
N LEU A 70 -5.61 9.13 -4.73
CA LEU A 70 -4.44 8.28 -4.50
C LEU A 70 -3.94 8.35 -3.04
N VAL A 71 -4.30 9.42 -2.30
CA VAL A 71 -3.93 9.55 -0.89
C VAL A 71 -4.73 8.56 -0.05
N GLY A 72 -4.04 7.78 0.77
CA GLY A 72 -4.62 6.71 1.57
C GLY A 72 -4.63 5.34 0.89
N LYS A 73 -4.25 5.22 -0.41
CA LYS A 73 -4.07 3.90 -1.02
C LYS A 73 -3.01 3.10 -0.28
N THR A 74 -3.27 1.83 -0.03
CA THR A 74 -2.36 0.93 0.67
C THR A 74 -2.13 -0.36 -0.09
N ALA A 75 -1.00 -1.01 0.16
CA ALA A 75 -0.76 -2.40 -0.19
C ALA A 75 0.01 -3.09 0.95
N LEU A 76 -0.24 -4.39 1.11
CA LEU A 76 0.53 -5.23 2.03
C LEU A 76 1.81 -5.71 1.33
N ILE A 77 2.95 -5.67 2.03
CA ILE A 77 4.20 -6.28 1.54
C ILE A 77 4.11 -7.79 1.83
N PRO A 78 4.00 -8.63 0.80
CA PRO A 78 3.66 -10.05 0.99
C PRO A 78 4.84 -10.90 1.49
N THR A 79 6.06 -10.49 1.17
CA THR A 79 7.30 -11.20 1.53
C THR A 79 8.42 -10.20 1.78
N ASP A 80 9.51 -10.62 2.37
CA ASP A 80 10.71 -9.81 2.41
C ASP A 80 11.20 -9.52 0.97
N MET A 81 11.48 -8.25 0.71
CA MET A 81 11.92 -7.77 -0.59
C MET A 81 13.27 -7.07 -0.40
N PRO A 82 14.39 -7.81 -0.51
CA PRO A 82 15.72 -7.21 -0.38
C PRO A 82 15.92 -6.13 -1.44
N MET A 83 16.76 -5.14 -1.13
CA MET A 83 17.02 -3.98 -2.01
C MET A 83 15.75 -3.21 -2.43
N THR A 84 14.75 -3.16 -1.55
CA THR A 84 13.50 -2.43 -1.80
C THR A 84 13.24 -1.43 -0.69
N THR A 85 12.99 -0.19 -1.08
CA THR A 85 12.64 0.95 -0.23
C THR A 85 11.35 1.61 -0.73
N TRP A 86 10.97 2.75 -0.16
CA TRP A 86 9.79 3.52 -0.57
C TRP A 86 10.11 5.01 -0.63
N GLY A 87 9.45 5.72 -1.53
CA GLY A 87 9.68 7.15 -1.76
C GLY A 87 9.08 8.04 -0.67
N ALA A 88 9.54 9.29 -0.60
CA ALA A 88 9.15 10.28 0.42
C ALA A 88 7.64 10.60 0.47
N PHE A 89 6.89 10.32 -0.60
CA PHE A 89 5.43 10.48 -0.65
C PHE A 89 4.67 9.25 -0.18
N MET A 90 5.42 8.22 0.21
CA MET A 90 4.91 6.99 0.78
C MET A 90 5.30 6.91 2.26
N MET A 91 4.59 6.08 2.99
CA MET A 91 4.89 5.75 4.38
C MET A 91 4.73 4.25 4.58
N ILE A 92 5.63 3.65 5.32
CA ILE A 92 5.43 2.30 5.84
C ILE A 92 4.74 2.40 7.20
N VAL A 93 3.66 1.65 7.34
CA VAL A 93 3.00 1.35 8.61
C VAL A 93 3.45 -0.06 9.01
N ARG A 94 4.41 -0.13 9.92
CA ARG A 94 4.96 -1.40 10.42
C ARG A 94 4.17 -1.85 11.63
N SER A 95 3.38 -2.89 11.44
CA SER A 95 2.54 -3.45 12.50
C SER A 95 3.38 -4.10 13.60
N LYS A 96 2.99 -3.89 14.86
CA LYS A 96 3.46 -4.65 16.03
C LYS A 96 2.53 -5.84 16.34
N LEU A 97 1.48 -5.99 15.56
CA LEU A 97 0.53 -7.09 15.66
C LEU A 97 0.95 -8.20 14.68
N ASN A 98 0.82 -9.45 15.10
CA ASN A 98 1.17 -10.60 14.26
C ASN A 98 -0.02 -11.04 13.38
N ASP A 99 -0.67 -10.08 12.71
CA ASP A 99 -1.81 -10.30 11.83
C ASP A 99 -2.02 -9.11 10.88
N ALA A 100 -2.87 -9.26 9.87
CA ALA A 100 -3.18 -8.22 8.89
C ALA A 100 -4.25 -7.20 9.35
N TYR A 101 -4.60 -7.16 10.62
CA TYR A 101 -5.70 -6.32 11.13
C TYR A 101 -5.51 -4.84 10.84
N ILE A 102 -4.28 -4.33 11.01
CA ILE A 102 -3.95 -2.93 10.70
C ILE A 102 -4.16 -2.64 9.22
N PHE A 103 -3.77 -3.53 8.31
CA PHE A 103 -3.99 -3.36 6.88
C PHE A 103 -5.49 -3.20 6.56
N HIS A 104 -6.34 -4.08 7.10
CA HIS A 104 -7.79 -3.99 6.89
C HIS A 104 -8.40 -2.73 7.51
N TYR A 105 -7.92 -2.32 8.70
CA TYR A 105 -8.36 -1.07 9.31
C TYR A 105 -8.00 0.14 8.44
N LEU A 106 -6.79 0.22 7.90
CA LEU A 106 -6.34 1.31 7.04
C LEU A 106 -7.15 1.41 5.73
N ASN A 107 -7.84 0.34 5.32
CA ASN A 107 -8.75 0.31 4.18
C ASN A 107 -10.23 0.48 4.57
N SER A 108 -10.53 0.74 5.84
CA SER A 108 -11.89 0.87 6.33
C SER A 108 -12.43 2.29 6.23
N GLN A 109 -13.76 2.42 6.10
CA GLN A 109 -14.44 3.71 6.20
C GLN A 109 -14.18 4.42 7.54
N MET A 110 -14.00 3.65 8.62
CA MET A 110 -13.68 4.19 9.93
C MET A 110 -12.34 4.94 9.92
N PHE A 111 -11.31 4.40 9.29
CA PHE A 111 -10.03 5.07 9.14
C PHE A 111 -10.16 6.33 8.29
N PHE A 112 -10.76 6.23 7.12
CA PHE A 112 -10.94 7.37 6.22
C PHE A 112 -11.75 8.49 6.85
N SER A 113 -12.79 8.19 7.62
CA SER A 113 -13.57 9.20 8.33
C SER A 113 -12.79 9.93 9.41
N GLN A 114 -11.80 9.29 10.02
CA GLN A 114 -10.92 9.93 11.00
C GLN A 114 -9.84 10.80 10.34
N VAL A 115 -9.26 10.32 9.23
CA VAL A 115 -8.20 11.04 8.51
C VAL A 115 -8.73 12.28 7.81
N PHE A 116 -9.93 12.21 7.23
CA PHE A 116 -10.52 13.29 6.44
C PHE A 116 -11.61 14.08 7.18
N LYS A 117 -11.65 14.01 8.51
CA LYS A 117 -12.67 14.54 9.39
C LYS A 117 -12.92 16.05 9.25
N ASP A 118 -11.86 16.82 9.02
CA ASP A 118 -11.91 18.30 9.04
C ASP A 118 -11.84 18.93 7.63
N THR A 119 -12.15 18.16 6.58
CA THR A 119 -12.02 18.65 5.20
C THR A 119 -13.25 19.37 4.68
N GLY A 120 -13.86 20.26 5.45
CA GLY A 120 -15.02 21.05 4.99
C GLY A 120 -14.77 21.78 3.67
N THR A 121 -13.65 22.48 3.51
CA THR A 121 -13.21 23.16 2.28
C THR A 121 -11.73 23.02 1.99
N ALA A 122 -10.92 22.59 2.95
CA ALA A 122 -9.48 22.39 2.79
C ALA A 122 -9.17 21.04 2.17
N THR A 123 -8.31 21.05 1.16
CA THR A 123 -7.86 19.85 0.47
C THR A 123 -6.77 19.17 1.29
N ILE A 124 -7.06 18.05 1.98
CA ILE A 124 -5.98 17.22 2.52
C ILE A 124 -5.31 16.49 1.35
N ASN A 125 -4.12 16.96 0.99
CA ASN A 125 -3.27 16.27 0.02
C ASN A 125 -2.18 15.44 0.71
N GLN A 126 -2.21 15.33 2.04
CA GLN A 126 -1.17 14.64 2.80
C GLN A 126 -1.70 14.06 4.12
N ILE A 127 -1.43 12.79 4.37
CA ILE A 127 -1.59 12.12 5.66
C ILE A 127 -0.26 12.23 6.40
N THR A 128 -0.26 12.84 7.58
CA THR A 128 0.94 13.01 8.41
C THR A 128 1.01 11.96 9.52
N LYS A 129 2.20 11.76 10.10
CA LYS A 129 2.37 10.93 11.31
C LYS A 129 1.49 11.42 12.46
N GLY A 130 1.30 12.74 12.60
CA GLY A 130 0.41 13.31 13.61
C GLY A 130 -1.02 12.79 13.47
N ILE A 131 -1.58 12.90 12.26
CA ILE A 131 -2.93 12.39 11.95
C ILE A 131 -3.03 10.89 12.27
N LEU A 132 -2.04 10.08 11.83
CA LEU A 132 -2.05 8.64 12.09
C LEU A 132 -1.96 8.30 13.59
N ASN A 133 -1.19 9.07 14.36
CA ASN A 133 -1.09 8.88 15.82
C ASN A 133 -2.43 9.11 16.51
N GLU A 134 -3.21 10.09 16.04
CA GLU A 134 -4.52 10.45 16.60
C GLU A 134 -5.62 9.46 16.21
N CYS A 135 -5.44 8.68 15.14
CA CYS A 135 -6.42 7.69 14.73
C CYS A 135 -6.64 6.63 15.82
N ARG A 136 -7.91 6.37 16.09
CA ARG A 136 -8.35 5.37 17.08
C ARG A 136 -8.68 4.06 16.37
N LEU A 137 -7.88 3.05 16.65
CA LEU A 137 -8.07 1.69 16.17
C LEU A 137 -8.82 0.88 17.25
N PRO A 138 -10.02 0.37 16.98
CA PRO A 138 -10.62 -0.66 17.85
C PRO A 138 -9.71 -1.88 17.88
N LEU A 139 -9.33 -2.33 19.06
CA LEU A 139 -8.41 -3.45 19.21
C LEU A 139 -9.10 -4.60 19.98
N PRO A 140 -9.73 -5.54 19.27
CA PRO A 140 -10.34 -6.69 19.90
C PRO A 140 -9.29 -7.65 20.47
N PRO A 141 -9.69 -8.63 21.32
CA PRO A 141 -8.81 -9.69 21.78
C PRO A 141 -8.10 -10.39 20.62
N VAL A 142 -6.90 -10.93 20.90
CA VAL A 142 -6.02 -11.50 19.85
C VAL A 142 -6.73 -12.54 18.98
N GLU A 143 -7.50 -13.43 19.60
CA GLU A 143 -8.19 -14.52 18.88
C GLU A 143 -9.30 -14.00 17.96
N GLU A 144 -10.05 -13.00 18.41
CA GLU A 144 -11.07 -12.36 17.59
C GLU A 144 -10.44 -11.58 16.43
N ARG A 145 -9.38 -10.82 16.71
CA ARG A 145 -8.64 -10.03 15.72
C ARG A 145 -8.05 -10.91 14.61
N LYS A 146 -7.46 -12.06 14.99
CA LYS A 146 -6.95 -13.03 14.01
C LYS A 146 -8.06 -13.60 13.13
N LYS A 147 -9.22 -13.93 13.70
CA LYS A 147 -10.37 -14.41 12.91
C LYS A 147 -10.84 -13.37 11.92
N ILE A 148 -10.99 -12.11 12.35
CA ILE A 148 -11.35 -10.99 11.47
C ILE A 148 -10.32 -10.85 10.34
N SER A 149 -9.03 -10.81 10.67
CA SER A 149 -7.96 -10.65 9.69
C SER A 149 -7.95 -11.81 8.67
N THR A 150 -8.06 -13.05 9.13
CA THR A 150 -8.08 -14.23 8.24
C THR A 150 -9.28 -14.21 7.32
N MET A 151 -10.46 -13.87 7.84
CA MET A 151 -11.68 -13.79 7.03
C MET A 151 -11.55 -12.71 5.94
N LEU A 152 -11.14 -11.50 6.30
CA LEU A 152 -10.97 -10.39 5.34
C LEU A 152 -9.89 -10.70 4.30
N SER A 153 -8.73 -11.21 4.71
CA SER A 153 -7.66 -11.62 3.77
C SER A 153 -8.11 -12.74 2.81
N THR A 154 -9.02 -13.61 3.25
CA THR A 154 -9.61 -14.63 2.38
C THR A 154 -10.49 -13.99 1.29
N PHE A 155 -11.27 -12.96 1.65
CA PHE A 155 -12.04 -12.20 0.65
C PHE A 155 -11.13 -11.44 -0.31
N ASP A 156 -10.10 -10.76 0.18
CA ASP A 156 -9.14 -10.04 -0.67
C ASP A 156 -8.50 -10.98 -1.68
N THR A 157 -8.09 -12.18 -1.25
CA THR A 157 -7.55 -13.22 -2.14
C THR A 157 -8.54 -13.65 -3.21
N LYS A 158 -9.82 -13.86 -2.85
CA LYS A 158 -10.87 -14.23 -3.81
C LYS A 158 -11.13 -13.12 -4.81
N ILE A 159 -11.20 -11.87 -4.36
CA ILE A 159 -11.39 -10.69 -5.22
C ILE A 159 -10.22 -10.59 -6.21
N TYR A 160 -9.00 -10.65 -5.73
CA TYR A 160 -7.80 -10.61 -6.56
C TYR A 160 -7.79 -11.70 -7.64
N ASN A 161 -8.13 -12.93 -7.28
CA ASN A 161 -8.18 -14.04 -8.23
C ASN A 161 -9.30 -13.86 -9.28
N ALA A 162 -10.46 -13.33 -8.87
CA ALA A 162 -11.57 -13.04 -9.78
C ALA A 162 -11.21 -11.92 -10.76
N GLU A 163 -10.56 -10.85 -10.30
CA GLU A 163 -10.07 -9.75 -11.16
C GLU A 163 -9.05 -10.25 -12.18
N ARG A 164 -8.09 -11.08 -11.78
CA ARG A 164 -7.13 -11.70 -12.69
C ARG A 164 -7.79 -12.58 -13.73
N ALA A 165 -8.77 -13.39 -13.33
CA ALA A 165 -9.53 -14.23 -14.27
C ALA A 165 -10.32 -13.37 -15.27
N LEU A 166 -10.92 -12.26 -14.82
CA LEU A 166 -11.64 -11.33 -15.69
C LEU A 166 -10.71 -10.68 -16.73
N VAL A 167 -9.51 -10.26 -16.32
CA VAL A 167 -8.51 -9.71 -17.24
C VAL A 167 -8.12 -10.75 -18.30
N ALA A 168 -7.78 -11.98 -17.89
CA ALA A 168 -7.40 -13.06 -18.80
C ALA A 168 -8.52 -13.41 -19.81
N LEU A 169 -9.77 -13.49 -19.35
CA LEU A 169 -10.93 -13.71 -20.22
C LEU A 169 -11.17 -12.55 -21.19
N THR A 170 -10.97 -11.32 -20.74
CA THR A 170 -11.11 -10.12 -21.57
C THR A 170 -10.08 -10.11 -22.71
N GLU A 171 -8.82 -10.42 -22.40
CA GLU A 171 -7.76 -10.53 -23.41
C GLU A 171 -8.00 -11.69 -24.37
N THR A 172 -8.44 -12.84 -23.87
CA THR A 172 -8.81 -14.00 -24.72
C THR A 172 -9.94 -13.62 -25.68
N ARG A 173 -11.00 -12.96 -25.17
CA ARG A 173 -12.11 -12.47 -26.01
C ARG A 173 -11.61 -11.52 -27.10
N LYS A 174 -10.73 -10.57 -26.76
CA LYS A 174 -10.15 -9.62 -27.70
C LYS A 174 -9.36 -10.33 -28.79
N ALA A 175 -8.52 -11.30 -28.42
CA ALA A 175 -7.74 -12.09 -29.38
C ALA A 175 -8.64 -12.88 -30.35
N LEU A 176 -9.70 -13.53 -29.84
CA LEU A 176 -10.67 -14.26 -30.67
C LEU A 176 -11.40 -13.33 -31.64
N LEU A 177 -11.83 -12.15 -31.20
CA LEU A 177 -12.46 -11.17 -32.09
C LEU A 177 -11.53 -10.75 -33.24
N GLN A 178 -10.24 -10.55 -32.94
CA GLN A 178 -9.26 -10.23 -33.98
C GLN A 178 -9.00 -11.39 -34.95
N GLN A 179 -9.10 -12.64 -34.51
CA GLN A 179 -8.91 -13.81 -35.37
C GLN A 179 -10.14 -14.18 -36.22
N LEU A 180 -11.33 -13.88 -35.72
CA LEU A 180 -12.57 -14.30 -36.37
C LEU A 180 -13.14 -13.25 -37.36
N PHE A 181 -12.71 -11.99 -37.23
CA PHE A 181 -13.24 -10.88 -38.03
C PHE A 181 -12.16 -10.12 -38.81
N ILE A 182 -11.06 -10.79 -39.18
CA ILE A 182 -10.07 -10.29 -40.14
C ILE A 182 -10.54 -10.56 -41.56
#